data_f65c21d185f140764872768edecd6161
#
_entry.id   f65c21d185f140764872768edecd6161
#
_cell.length_a   1.000
_cell.length_b   1.000
_cell.length_c   1.000
_cell.angle_alpha   90.00
_cell.angle_beta   90.00
_cell.angle_gamma   90.00
#
_symmetry.space_group_name_H-M   'P 1'
#
loop_
_entity.id
_entity.type
_entity.pdbx_description
1 polymer ?
#
loop_
_entity_poly.entity_id
_entity_poly.type
_entity_poly.pdbx_seq_one_letter_code
_entity_poly.pdbx_strand_id
1 'polypeptide(L)'
;MTIISIKNIKKDTTLKKYLLDLLKDQYTSSKISKSIDNGDIKVNGKKSTWNYILKENDELRIYLKIKTENHDFLKSKSELKVVYEDENIIVVNKPRGLVCQKDANEKYDTLNSRIKKYLFLKNDNSYKDAHLVHRLDKYTFGLCVAGKNLETIKLLNNVWNTNAINKYYRCYSYGYFKNKQEMLINYVKFNEEKQMMEIDNANEFNKKIVTSYIVLKQYRNYAELEVKIDTGKKHQIRIHLSSIDHPILGDSKYNKINLLGYKYPCLCSYRIEFNFDSKCHLNYLNNKKIVLDKYNFK
;
A
#
# COMPACT_ATOMS: atom_id res chain seq x y z
N MET A 1 -7.44 -29.19 -9.06
CA MET A 1 -7.50 -28.58 -10.39
C MET A 1 -8.94 -28.78 -10.88
N THR A 2 -9.71 -27.73 -11.04
CA THR A 2 -11.10 -27.86 -11.46
C THR A 2 -11.15 -27.62 -12.96
N ILE A 3 -11.77 -28.54 -13.70
CA ILE A 3 -12.00 -28.40 -15.13
C ILE A 3 -13.43 -27.89 -15.27
N ILE A 4 -13.59 -26.70 -15.83
CA ILE A 4 -14.92 -26.19 -16.21
C ILE A 4 -15.04 -26.43 -17.70
N SER A 5 -15.98 -27.28 -18.11
CA SER A 5 -16.34 -27.48 -19.51
C SER A 5 -17.61 -26.68 -19.80
N ILE A 6 -17.56 -25.80 -20.79
CA ILE A 6 -18.70 -24.96 -21.20
C ILE A 6 -19.04 -25.34 -22.62
N LYS A 7 -20.29 -25.74 -22.84
CA LYS A 7 -20.91 -26.03 -24.16
C LYS A 7 -22.01 -25.03 -24.40
N ASN A 8 -22.42 -24.85 -25.63
CA ASN A 8 -23.50 -23.91 -26.08
C ASN A 8 -23.14 -22.42 -25.88
N ILE A 9 -21.99 -22.02 -26.37
CA ILE A 9 -21.51 -20.63 -26.32
C ILE A 9 -22.29 -19.81 -27.38
N LYS A 10 -22.74 -18.60 -26.98
CA LYS A 10 -23.38 -17.65 -27.92
C LYS A 10 -22.32 -17.14 -28.92
N LYS A 11 -22.70 -17.04 -30.20
CA LYS A 11 -21.88 -16.55 -31.31
C LYS A 11 -21.37 -15.11 -31.11
N ASP A 12 -20.28 -14.80 -31.80
CA ASP A 12 -19.77 -13.44 -32.09
C ASP A 12 -19.15 -12.67 -30.90
N THR A 13 -18.50 -13.36 -29.97
CA THR A 13 -17.68 -12.69 -28.95
C THR A 13 -16.26 -13.25 -28.97
N THR A 14 -15.26 -12.39 -28.60
CA THR A 14 -13.89 -12.86 -28.45
C THR A 14 -13.75 -13.71 -27.20
N LEU A 15 -12.85 -14.69 -27.23
CA LEU A 15 -12.52 -15.53 -26.10
C LEU A 15 -12.18 -14.68 -24.83
N LYS A 16 -11.43 -13.59 -25.02
CA LYS A 16 -11.11 -12.65 -23.94
C LYS A 16 -12.35 -12.02 -23.31
N LYS A 17 -13.24 -11.45 -24.12
CA LYS A 17 -14.45 -10.77 -23.64
C LYS A 17 -15.35 -11.75 -22.90
N TYR A 18 -15.57 -12.92 -23.46
CA TYR A 18 -16.37 -13.99 -22.84
C TYR A 18 -15.82 -14.42 -21.48
N LEU A 19 -14.49 -14.64 -21.39
CA LEU A 19 -13.85 -15.04 -20.14
C LEU A 19 -13.81 -13.93 -19.11
N LEU A 20 -13.67 -12.67 -19.53
CA LEU A 20 -13.77 -11.52 -18.63
C LEU A 20 -15.16 -11.43 -18.00
N ASP A 21 -16.22 -11.63 -18.78
CA ASP A 21 -17.59 -11.61 -18.27
C ASP A 21 -17.88 -12.81 -17.35
N LEU A 22 -17.37 -13.99 -17.73
CA LEU A 22 -17.60 -15.23 -16.97
C LEU A 22 -16.83 -15.28 -15.64
N LEU A 23 -15.61 -14.74 -15.61
CA LEU A 23 -14.67 -14.90 -14.51
C LEU A 23 -14.39 -13.58 -13.76
N LYS A 24 -15.12 -12.51 -14.05
CA LYS A 24 -14.90 -11.14 -13.50
C LYS A 24 -14.80 -11.08 -11.99
N ASP A 25 -15.56 -11.93 -11.29
CA ASP A 25 -15.62 -11.96 -9.83
C ASP A 25 -14.49 -12.80 -9.20
N GLN A 26 -13.80 -13.62 -10.02
CA GLN A 26 -12.79 -14.57 -9.54
C GLN A 26 -11.36 -14.23 -9.98
N TYR A 27 -11.19 -13.56 -11.13
CA TYR A 27 -9.89 -13.33 -11.73
C TYR A 27 -9.75 -11.93 -12.33
N THR A 28 -8.55 -11.35 -12.21
CA THR A 28 -8.20 -10.09 -12.88
C THR A 28 -8.00 -10.30 -14.38
N SER A 29 -8.23 -9.27 -15.19
CA SER A 29 -8.02 -9.29 -16.64
C SER A 29 -6.59 -9.74 -17.02
N SER A 30 -5.57 -9.28 -16.30
CA SER A 30 -4.16 -9.68 -16.49
C SER A 30 -3.95 -11.18 -16.26
N LYS A 31 -4.63 -11.75 -15.25
CA LYS A 31 -4.49 -13.18 -14.95
C LYS A 31 -5.19 -14.05 -15.99
N ILE A 32 -6.37 -13.62 -16.47
CA ILE A 32 -7.08 -14.30 -17.54
C ILE A 32 -6.24 -14.30 -18.82
N SER A 33 -5.65 -13.17 -19.20
CA SER A 33 -4.75 -13.08 -20.36
C SER A 33 -3.57 -14.04 -20.25
N LYS A 34 -2.85 -14.03 -19.12
CA LYS A 34 -1.74 -14.96 -18.88
C LYS A 34 -2.16 -16.42 -18.94
N SER A 35 -3.35 -16.78 -18.46
CA SER A 35 -3.85 -18.16 -18.51
C SER A 35 -4.19 -18.59 -19.94
N ILE A 36 -4.65 -17.70 -20.81
CA ILE A 36 -4.83 -17.97 -22.24
C ILE A 36 -3.45 -18.21 -22.88
N ASP A 37 -2.49 -17.30 -22.62
CA ASP A 37 -1.13 -17.39 -23.18
C ASP A 37 -0.38 -18.64 -22.72
N ASN A 38 -0.59 -19.11 -21.49
CA ASN A 38 -0.01 -20.33 -20.96
C ASN A 38 -0.67 -21.62 -21.49
N GLY A 39 -1.86 -21.51 -22.12
CA GLY A 39 -2.64 -22.67 -22.53
C GLY A 39 -3.43 -23.36 -21.42
N ASP A 40 -3.64 -22.66 -20.28
CA ASP A 40 -4.52 -23.10 -19.20
C ASP A 40 -6.00 -23.01 -19.60
N ILE A 41 -6.27 -22.38 -20.74
CA ILE A 41 -7.62 -22.26 -21.35
C ILE A 41 -7.52 -22.78 -22.78
N LYS A 42 -8.35 -23.78 -23.10
CA LYS A 42 -8.35 -24.43 -24.39
C LYS A 42 -9.73 -24.32 -25.05
N VAL A 43 -9.72 -24.12 -26.37
CA VAL A 43 -10.92 -24.18 -27.22
C VAL A 43 -10.83 -25.47 -28.05
N ASN A 44 -11.84 -26.31 -27.98
CA ASN A 44 -11.88 -27.60 -28.68
C ASN A 44 -10.60 -28.45 -28.42
N GLY A 45 -10.12 -28.43 -27.18
CA GLY A 45 -8.93 -29.16 -26.75
C GLY A 45 -7.59 -28.55 -27.16
N LYS A 46 -7.57 -27.45 -27.94
CA LYS A 46 -6.35 -26.79 -28.44
C LYS A 46 -6.10 -25.45 -27.76
N LYS A 47 -4.83 -25.05 -27.63
CA LYS A 47 -4.45 -23.71 -27.20
C LYS A 47 -5.02 -22.68 -28.21
N SER A 48 -5.56 -21.57 -27.69
CA SER A 48 -6.14 -20.52 -28.49
C SER A 48 -5.56 -19.14 -28.14
N THR A 49 -5.86 -18.15 -28.96
CA THR A 49 -5.48 -16.75 -28.72
C THR A 49 -6.65 -15.98 -28.14
N TRP A 50 -6.38 -14.89 -27.44
CA TRP A 50 -7.41 -14.06 -26.82
C TRP A 50 -8.34 -13.33 -27.81
N ASN A 51 -7.90 -13.15 -29.07
CA ASN A 51 -8.74 -12.59 -30.16
C ASN A 51 -9.57 -13.65 -30.88
N TYR A 52 -9.48 -14.94 -30.49
CA TYR A 52 -10.29 -15.99 -31.10
C TYR A 52 -11.76 -15.66 -30.93
N ILE A 53 -12.50 -15.69 -32.06
CA ILE A 53 -13.94 -15.48 -32.07
C ILE A 53 -14.60 -16.84 -31.82
N LEU A 54 -15.32 -16.91 -30.71
CA LEU A 54 -16.04 -18.12 -30.32
C LEU A 54 -17.15 -18.44 -31.31
N LYS A 55 -17.23 -19.71 -31.73
CA LYS A 55 -18.24 -20.25 -32.65
C LYS A 55 -19.30 -21.03 -31.87
N GLU A 56 -20.44 -21.21 -32.48
CA GLU A 56 -21.46 -22.11 -31.94
C GLU A 56 -20.91 -23.53 -31.84
N ASN A 57 -21.15 -24.19 -30.71
CA ASN A 57 -20.63 -25.52 -30.37
C ASN A 57 -19.14 -25.60 -30.02
N ASP A 58 -18.43 -24.48 -29.93
CA ASP A 58 -17.08 -24.51 -29.32
C ASP A 58 -17.15 -25.04 -27.87
N GLU A 59 -16.23 -25.95 -27.54
CA GLU A 59 -16.03 -26.44 -26.17
C GLU A 59 -14.87 -25.70 -25.52
N LEU A 60 -15.16 -24.95 -24.45
CA LEU A 60 -14.13 -24.34 -23.62
C LEU A 60 -13.75 -25.24 -22.46
N ARG A 61 -12.47 -25.56 -22.35
CA ARG A 61 -11.89 -26.22 -21.18
C ARG A 61 -10.99 -25.27 -20.42
N ILE A 62 -11.37 -24.96 -19.18
CA ILE A 62 -10.69 -24.00 -18.33
C ILE A 62 -10.00 -24.77 -17.21
N TYR A 63 -8.66 -24.82 -17.24
CA TYR A 63 -7.79 -25.49 -16.24
C TYR A 63 -7.31 -24.48 -15.18
N LEU A 64 -8.21 -23.65 -14.67
CA LEU A 64 -7.85 -22.71 -13.62
C LEU A 64 -7.93 -23.43 -12.27
N LYS A 65 -6.94 -23.16 -11.42
CA LYS A 65 -7.11 -23.48 -10.00
C LYS A 65 -8.25 -22.60 -9.48
N ILE A 66 -9.42 -23.19 -9.21
CA ILE A 66 -10.41 -22.49 -8.41
C ILE A 66 -9.65 -22.02 -7.18
N LYS A 67 -9.62 -20.72 -6.92
CA LYS A 67 -9.23 -20.24 -5.61
C LYS A 67 -10.22 -20.82 -4.63
N THR A 68 -9.92 -21.96 -4.02
CA THR A 68 -10.40 -22.21 -2.66
C THR A 68 -10.06 -20.93 -1.92
N GLU A 69 -11.05 -20.32 -1.27
CA GLU A 69 -10.83 -19.09 -0.50
C GLU A 69 -9.63 -19.33 0.39
N ASN A 70 -8.48 -18.75 0.02
CA ASN A 70 -7.25 -18.98 0.76
C ASN A 70 -7.28 -18.07 1.97
N HIS A 71 -7.74 -18.62 3.07
CA HIS A 71 -7.82 -17.96 4.37
C HIS A 71 -6.47 -17.88 5.09
N ASP A 72 -5.36 -17.82 4.37
CA ASP A 72 -4.03 -17.64 4.96
C ASP A 72 -3.93 -16.44 5.91
N PHE A 73 -4.78 -15.44 5.73
CA PHE A 73 -4.87 -14.31 6.65
C PHE A 73 -5.31 -14.72 8.06
N LEU A 74 -5.99 -15.85 8.24
CA LEU A 74 -6.35 -16.38 9.55
C LEU A 74 -5.14 -16.83 10.36
N LYS A 75 -4.02 -17.14 9.71
CA LYS A 75 -2.75 -17.48 10.37
C LYS A 75 -2.06 -16.25 10.98
N SER A 76 -2.49 -15.02 10.65
CA SER A 76 -1.96 -13.80 11.25
C SER A 76 -2.40 -13.68 12.72
N LYS A 77 -1.68 -12.84 13.49
CA LYS A 77 -2.11 -12.47 14.84
C LYS A 77 -3.43 -11.71 14.78
N SER A 78 -4.20 -11.72 15.87
CA SER A 78 -5.50 -11.04 15.92
C SER A 78 -5.40 -9.58 16.39
N GLU A 79 -4.27 -9.17 16.94
CA GLU A 79 -4.08 -7.80 17.44
C GLU A 79 -4.12 -6.77 16.29
N LEU A 80 -5.14 -5.93 16.30
CA LEU A 80 -5.30 -4.82 15.40
C LEU A 80 -5.90 -3.63 16.14
N LYS A 81 -5.20 -2.50 16.12
CA LYS A 81 -5.73 -1.25 16.71
C LYS A 81 -6.41 -0.45 15.63
N VAL A 82 -7.72 -0.52 15.55
CA VAL A 82 -8.56 0.30 14.66
C VAL A 82 -8.67 1.70 15.26
N VAL A 83 -8.47 2.72 14.43
CA VAL A 83 -8.57 4.15 14.77
C VAL A 83 -9.85 4.76 14.21
N TYR A 84 -10.22 4.33 13.01
CA TYR A 84 -11.45 4.74 12.34
C TYR A 84 -11.93 3.63 11.42
N GLU A 85 -13.23 3.40 11.35
CA GLU A 85 -13.84 2.44 10.43
C GLU A 85 -15.23 2.94 10.01
N ASP A 86 -15.53 2.81 8.73
CA ASP A 86 -16.85 2.98 8.15
C ASP A 86 -17.13 1.90 7.10
N GLU A 87 -18.12 2.10 6.23
CA GLU A 87 -18.46 1.15 5.16
C GLU A 87 -17.41 1.07 4.05
N ASN A 88 -16.64 2.15 3.81
CA ASN A 88 -15.71 2.29 2.70
C ASN A 88 -14.24 2.11 3.09
N ILE A 89 -13.84 2.60 4.25
CA ILE A 89 -12.45 2.58 4.70
C ILE A 89 -12.29 2.03 6.12
N ILE A 90 -11.10 1.51 6.37
CA ILE A 90 -10.62 1.22 7.72
C ILE A 90 -9.24 1.85 7.89
N VAL A 91 -9.05 2.61 8.98
CA VAL A 91 -7.77 3.21 9.35
C VAL A 91 -7.29 2.57 10.64
N VAL A 92 -6.08 2.05 10.60
CA VAL A 92 -5.49 1.29 11.70
C VAL A 92 -4.17 1.88 12.14
N ASN A 93 -3.83 1.71 13.40
CA ASN A 93 -2.49 2.03 13.92
C ASN A 93 -1.59 0.81 13.77
N LYS A 94 -0.73 0.83 12.75
CA LYS A 94 0.26 -0.22 12.51
C LYS A 94 1.31 -0.23 13.64
N PRO A 95 1.53 -1.33 14.33
CA PRO A 95 2.61 -1.43 15.30
C PRO A 95 3.98 -1.43 14.61
N ARG A 96 5.01 -1.07 15.37
CA ARG A 96 6.41 -1.17 14.96
C ARG A 96 6.79 -2.65 14.76
N GLY A 97 7.61 -2.94 13.75
CA GLY A 97 8.06 -4.31 13.45
C GLY A 97 7.13 -5.11 12.55
N LEU A 98 5.86 -4.68 12.35
CA LEU A 98 4.92 -5.34 11.45
C LEU A 98 5.10 -4.84 10.01
N VAL A 99 5.18 -5.75 9.05
CA VAL A 99 5.17 -5.42 7.62
C VAL A 99 3.74 -5.16 7.13
N CYS A 100 3.58 -4.26 6.15
CA CYS A 100 2.26 -3.95 5.60
C CYS A 100 1.70 -5.08 4.74
N GLN A 101 2.54 -5.71 3.93
CA GLN A 101 2.19 -6.76 2.97
C GLN A 101 3.21 -7.89 3.03
N LYS A 102 2.87 -9.03 2.45
CA LYS A 102 3.76 -10.20 2.36
C LYS A 102 5.07 -9.83 1.66
N ASP A 103 6.16 -10.32 2.20
CA ASP A 103 7.50 -10.22 1.62
C ASP A 103 8.21 -11.59 1.68
N ALA A 104 9.49 -11.64 1.37
CA ALA A 104 10.28 -12.88 1.38
C ALA A 104 10.37 -13.50 2.79
N ASN A 105 10.34 -12.66 3.84
CA ASN A 105 10.56 -13.07 5.24
C ASN A 105 9.26 -13.28 6.02
N GLU A 106 8.15 -12.61 5.61
CA GLU A 106 6.87 -12.69 6.31
C GLU A 106 5.73 -12.97 5.33
N LYS A 107 5.15 -14.16 5.43
CA LYS A 107 4.10 -14.64 4.51
C LYS A 107 2.69 -14.53 5.08
N TYR A 108 2.55 -14.50 6.39
CA TYR A 108 1.25 -14.63 7.06
C TYR A 108 0.88 -13.44 7.91
N ASP A 109 1.76 -13.02 8.85
CA ASP A 109 1.45 -11.96 9.81
C ASP A 109 1.79 -10.58 9.27
N THR A 110 0.94 -10.06 8.40
CA THR A 110 1.07 -8.72 7.80
C THR A 110 -0.09 -7.84 8.25
N LEU A 111 0.08 -6.52 8.17
CA LEU A 111 -1.02 -5.60 8.50
C LEU A 111 -2.25 -5.87 7.65
N ASN A 112 -2.07 -6.12 6.36
CA ASN A 112 -3.17 -6.45 5.45
C ASN A 112 -3.89 -7.75 5.84
N SER A 113 -3.13 -8.77 6.28
CA SER A 113 -3.71 -10.02 6.78
C SER A 113 -4.49 -9.81 8.08
N ARG A 114 -3.99 -9.00 9.01
CA ARG A 114 -4.67 -8.67 10.26
C ARG A 114 -5.97 -7.91 10.02
N ILE A 115 -6.00 -6.96 9.06
CA ILE A 115 -7.21 -6.25 8.66
C ILE A 115 -8.26 -7.24 8.12
N LYS A 116 -7.86 -8.13 7.20
CA LYS A 116 -8.78 -9.15 6.65
C LYS A 116 -9.32 -10.08 7.73
N LYS A 117 -8.47 -10.53 8.65
CA LYS A 117 -8.88 -11.37 9.78
C LYS A 117 -9.87 -10.65 10.69
N TYR A 118 -9.61 -9.39 11.01
CA TYR A 118 -10.49 -8.56 11.84
C TYR A 118 -11.90 -8.45 11.22
N LEU A 119 -11.98 -8.09 9.93
CA LEU A 119 -13.25 -7.99 9.21
C LEU A 119 -13.97 -9.34 9.12
N PHE A 120 -13.24 -10.42 8.82
CA PHE A 120 -13.79 -11.77 8.79
C PHE A 120 -14.42 -12.17 10.13
N LEU A 121 -13.73 -11.94 11.25
CA LEU A 121 -14.23 -12.25 12.59
C LEU A 121 -15.44 -11.40 12.99
N LYS A 122 -15.63 -10.23 12.37
CA LYS A 122 -16.84 -9.39 12.52
C LYS A 122 -17.99 -9.80 11.60
N ASN A 123 -17.84 -10.87 10.82
CA ASN A 123 -18.76 -11.26 9.75
C ASN A 123 -18.95 -10.16 8.67
N ASP A 124 -17.97 -9.30 8.48
CA ASP A 124 -17.97 -8.25 7.46
C ASP A 124 -17.38 -8.81 6.16
N ASN A 125 -18.21 -9.03 5.16
CA ASN A 125 -17.83 -9.61 3.87
C ASN A 125 -16.79 -8.78 3.10
N SER A 126 -16.57 -7.52 3.46
CA SER A 126 -15.52 -6.68 2.87
C SER A 126 -14.11 -7.24 3.07
N TYR A 127 -13.91 -8.22 3.98
CA TYR A 127 -12.61 -8.90 4.11
C TYR A 127 -12.07 -9.47 2.80
N LYS A 128 -12.95 -9.82 1.85
CA LYS A 128 -12.58 -10.39 0.55
C LYS A 128 -11.75 -9.39 -0.26
N ASP A 129 -12.22 -8.16 -0.32
CA ASP A 129 -11.64 -7.09 -1.11
C ASP A 129 -10.65 -6.22 -0.32
N ALA A 130 -10.83 -6.09 0.99
CA ALA A 130 -10.08 -5.17 1.83
C ALA A 130 -8.57 -5.19 1.55
N HIS A 131 -8.02 -4.02 1.24
CA HIS A 131 -6.62 -3.87 0.88
C HIS A 131 -6.06 -2.52 1.30
N LEU A 132 -4.80 -2.54 1.78
CA LEU A 132 -4.06 -1.31 2.07
C LEU A 132 -3.82 -0.50 0.79
N VAL A 133 -4.09 0.80 0.83
CA VAL A 133 -3.87 1.73 -0.29
C VAL A 133 -2.48 2.38 -0.24
N HIS A 134 -1.77 2.20 0.85
CA HIS A 134 -0.37 2.61 1.00
C HIS A 134 0.38 1.71 1.96
N ARG A 135 1.66 1.99 2.15
CA ARG A 135 2.51 1.23 3.07
C ARG A 135 3.39 2.14 3.91
N LEU A 136 3.71 1.68 5.11
CA LEU A 136 4.78 2.17 5.96
C LEU A 136 5.94 1.18 5.99
N ASP A 137 7.13 1.64 6.27
CA ASP A 137 8.29 0.77 6.51
C ASP A 137 8.04 -0.14 7.73
N LYS A 138 8.74 -1.25 7.81
CA LYS A 138 8.58 -2.25 8.89
C LYS A 138 8.62 -1.61 10.28
N TYR A 139 9.56 -0.70 10.52
CA TYR A 139 9.76 -0.08 11.82
C TYR A 139 9.11 1.31 11.98
N THR A 140 8.57 1.89 10.92
CA THR A 140 7.67 3.04 11.01
C THR A 140 6.31 2.56 11.50
N PHE A 141 5.75 3.21 12.51
CA PHE A 141 4.44 2.89 13.06
C PHE A 141 3.43 4.01 12.79
N GLY A 142 2.16 3.77 13.12
CA GLY A 142 1.13 4.77 12.97
C GLY A 142 0.08 4.44 11.92
N LEU A 143 -0.63 5.47 11.45
CA LEU A 143 -1.82 5.35 10.63
C LEU A 143 -1.55 4.69 9.28
N CYS A 144 -2.32 3.64 9.00
CA CYS A 144 -2.44 3.02 7.68
C CYS A 144 -3.91 2.93 7.29
N VAL A 145 -4.20 3.26 6.02
CA VAL A 145 -5.54 3.22 5.44
C VAL A 145 -5.69 2.01 4.53
N ALA A 146 -6.81 1.32 4.66
CA ALA A 146 -7.25 0.32 3.71
C ALA A 146 -8.65 0.67 3.19
N GLY A 147 -8.91 0.42 1.92
CA GLY A 147 -10.25 0.41 1.37
C GLY A 147 -10.91 -0.93 1.64
N LYS A 148 -12.22 -0.93 1.89
CA LYS A 148 -13.04 -2.11 2.19
C LYS A 148 -13.70 -2.69 0.94
N ASN A 149 -13.78 -1.93 -0.15
CA ASN A 149 -14.35 -2.36 -1.43
C ASN A 149 -13.46 -1.92 -2.61
N LEU A 150 -13.63 -2.54 -3.77
CA LEU A 150 -12.78 -2.32 -4.94
C LEU A 150 -12.86 -0.90 -5.49
N GLU A 151 -14.02 -0.25 -5.43
CA GLU A 151 -14.22 1.12 -5.91
C GLU A 151 -13.40 2.10 -5.06
N THR A 152 -13.52 2.00 -3.75
CA THR A 152 -12.74 2.79 -2.78
C THR A 152 -11.23 2.58 -2.93
N ILE A 153 -10.80 1.33 -3.11
CA ILE A 153 -9.38 1.01 -3.31
C ILE A 153 -8.85 1.66 -4.58
N LYS A 154 -9.58 1.57 -5.69
CA LYS A 154 -9.19 2.20 -6.96
C LYS A 154 -9.11 3.72 -6.83
N LEU A 155 -10.14 4.35 -6.25
CA LEU A 155 -10.16 5.79 -6.02
C LEU A 155 -8.97 6.24 -5.17
N LEU A 156 -8.79 5.64 -4.00
CA LEU A 156 -7.69 6.00 -3.09
C LEU A 156 -6.31 5.77 -3.69
N ASN A 157 -6.09 4.68 -4.43
CA ASN A 157 -4.82 4.45 -5.12
C ASN A 157 -4.50 5.54 -6.15
N ASN A 158 -5.50 6.03 -6.86
CA ASN A 158 -5.33 7.10 -7.87
C ASN A 158 -4.98 8.45 -7.23
N VAL A 159 -5.55 8.74 -6.06
CA VAL A 159 -5.38 10.06 -5.40
C VAL A 159 -4.39 10.05 -4.24
N TRP A 160 -3.83 8.91 -3.85
CA TRP A 160 -2.98 8.78 -2.65
C TRP A 160 -1.75 9.68 -2.64
N ASN A 161 -1.19 9.96 -3.80
CA ASN A 161 -0.02 10.81 -3.97
C ASN A 161 -0.36 12.16 -4.60
N THR A 162 -1.58 12.61 -4.43
CA THR A 162 -2.05 13.96 -4.80
C THR A 162 -2.37 14.77 -3.54
N ASN A 163 -2.76 16.04 -3.71
CA ASN A 163 -3.18 16.91 -2.62
C ASN A 163 -4.52 16.49 -1.98
N ALA A 164 -5.23 15.52 -2.59
CA ALA A 164 -6.45 14.97 -2.01
C ALA A 164 -6.21 14.23 -0.68
N ILE A 165 -4.99 13.77 -0.42
CA ILE A 165 -4.63 13.07 0.82
C ILE A 165 -3.37 13.70 1.41
N ASN A 166 -3.53 14.48 2.48
CA ASN A 166 -2.41 15.03 3.22
C ASN A 166 -1.93 14.04 4.30
N LYS A 167 -0.63 13.78 4.31
CA LYS A 167 0.02 12.79 5.18
C LYS A 167 1.05 13.47 6.06
N TYR A 168 0.85 13.39 7.37
CA TYR A 168 1.71 14.02 8.35
C TYR A 168 2.34 12.98 9.28
N TYR A 169 3.62 13.20 9.56
CA TYR A 169 4.43 12.37 10.41
C TYR A 169 4.98 13.15 11.58
N ARG A 170 5.26 12.46 12.68
CA ARG A 170 6.08 12.94 13.79
C ARG A 170 7.39 12.19 13.79
N CYS A 171 8.48 12.88 14.03
CA CYS A 171 9.77 12.22 14.21
C CYS A 171 10.68 12.96 15.17
N TYR A 172 11.65 12.24 15.72
CA TYR A 172 12.82 12.84 16.34
C TYR A 172 13.98 12.77 15.37
N SER A 173 14.60 13.93 15.12
CA SER A 173 15.68 14.09 14.16
C SER A 173 16.89 14.71 14.83
N TYR A 174 18.08 14.19 14.53
CA TYR A 174 19.36 14.61 15.14
C TYR A 174 19.71 16.05 14.78
N GLY A 175 20.38 16.74 15.73
CA GLY A 175 21.01 18.03 15.52
C GLY A 175 20.14 19.24 15.89
N TYR A 176 20.71 20.41 15.65
CA TYR A 176 20.06 21.70 15.89
C TYR A 176 19.61 22.30 14.56
N PHE A 177 18.31 22.48 14.41
CA PHE A 177 17.68 23.03 13.21
C PHE A 177 17.73 24.56 13.25
N LYS A 178 18.53 25.16 12.35
CA LYS A 178 18.56 26.62 12.14
C LYS A 178 17.25 27.13 11.57
N ASN A 179 16.77 26.47 10.50
CA ASN A 179 15.48 26.75 9.86
C ASN A 179 14.35 26.05 10.64
N LYS A 180 13.38 26.82 11.12
CA LYS A 180 12.24 26.25 11.86
C LYS A 180 11.24 25.55 10.97
N GLN A 181 11.28 25.81 9.67
CA GLN A 181 10.50 25.14 8.63
C GLN A 181 11.25 25.17 7.31
N GLU A 182 11.09 24.14 6.50
CA GLU A 182 11.72 24.05 5.19
C GLU A 182 10.99 23.02 4.31
N MET A 183 11.05 23.22 3.00
CA MET A 183 10.62 22.28 1.97
C MET A 183 11.85 21.70 1.26
N LEU A 184 12.01 20.39 1.33
CA LEU A 184 13.09 19.64 0.69
C LEU A 184 12.57 19.01 -0.60
N ILE A 185 13.29 19.25 -1.70
CA ILE A 185 12.98 18.69 -3.02
C ILE A 185 14.24 18.04 -3.56
N ASN A 186 14.19 16.73 -3.77
CA ASN A 186 15.30 15.97 -4.33
C ASN A 186 14.78 14.92 -5.32
N TYR A 187 15.71 14.25 -5.98
CA TYR A 187 15.47 13.07 -6.79
C TYR A 187 16.17 11.89 -6.16
N VAL A 188 15.55 10.70 -6.24
CA VAL A 188 16.09 9.49 -5.61
C VAL A 188 16.10 8.32 -6.56
N LYS A 189 17.12 7.49 -6.42
CA LYS A 189 17.22 6.16 -7.01
C LYS A 189 17.36 5.08 -5.94
N PHE A 190 17.05 3.85 -6.30
CA PHE A 190 17.30 2.70 -5.43
C PHE A 190 18.67 2.12 -5.73
N ASN A 191 19.52 2.03 -4.71
CA ASN A 191 20.80 1.35 -4.80
C ASN A 191 20.61 -0.12 -4.39
N GLU A 192 20.73 -1.03 -5.35
CA GLU A 192 20.50 -2.47 -5.14
C GLU A 192 21.57 -3.12 -4.25
N GLU A 193 22.83 -2.69 -4.36
CA GLU A 193 23.93 -3.23 -3.56
C GLU A 193 23.75 -2.89 -2.08
N LYS A 194 23.46 -1.62 -1.78
CA LYS A 194 23.24 -1.14 -0.41
C LYS A 194 21.81 -1.38 0.10
N GLN A 195 20.90 -1.83 -0.78
CA GLN A 195 19.47 -2.01 -0.46
C GLN A 195 18.83 -0.76 0.16
N MET A 196 19.21 0.44 -0.31
CA MET A 196 18.72 1.71 0.22
C MET A 196 18.44 2.73 -0.91
N MET A 197 17.68 3.77 -0.56
CA MET A 197 17.50 4.92 -1.45
C MET A 197 18.68 5.85 -1.32
N GLU A 198 19.08 6.46 -2.42
CA GLU A 198 20.13 7.49 -2.48
C GLU A 198 19.60 8.72 -3.21
N ILE A 199 20.07 9.91 -2.79
CA ILE A 199 19.83 11.15 -3.52
C ILE A 199 20.66 11.12 -4.79
N ASP A 200 20.07 11.57 -5.89
CA ASP A 200 20.73 11.64 -7.18
C ASP A 200 20.19 12.84 -7.98
N ASN A 201 20.83 13.13 -9.11
CA ASN A 201 20.42 14.20 -9.99
C ASN A 201 19.05 13.93 -10.65
N ALA A 202 18.38 15.00 -11.08
CA ALA A 202 17.17 14.89 -11.87
C ALA A 202 17.46 14.23 -13.22
N ASN A 203 16.78 13.13 -13.51
CA ASN A 203 16.77 12.46 -14.81
C ASN A 203 15.45 11.66 -14.97
N GLU A 204 15.23 11.08 -16.14
CA GLU A 204 14.00 10.34 -16.44
C GLU A 204 13.78 9.07 -15.60
N PHE A 205 14.85 8.51 -15.02
CA PHE A 205 14.79 7.27 -14.21
C PHE A 205 14.60 7.56 -12.72
N ASN A 206 15.00 8.75 -12.25
CA ASN A 206 14.98 9.12 -10.85
C ASN A 206 13.61 9.68 -10.44
N LYS A 207 13.20 9.42 -9.22
CA LYS A 207 11.88 9.80 -8.75
C LYS A 207 11.96 11.03 -7.86
N LYS A 208 11.23 12.09 -8.24
CA LYS A 208 11.09 13.29 -7.42
C LYS A 208 10.44 12.95 -6.08
N ILE A 209 11.01 13.49 -5.01
CA ILE A 209 10.46 13.45 -3.65
C ILE A 209 10.31 14.87 -3.12
N VAL A 210 9.20 15.12 -2.39
CA VAL A 210 8.89 16.42 -1.78
C VAL A 210 8.48 16.19 -0.34
N THR A 211 9.18 16.83 0.59
CA THR A 211 8.96 16.70 2.04
C THR A 211 9.09 18.07 2.69
N SER A 212 8.11 18.49 3.46
CA SER A 212 8.17 19.70 4.27
C SER A 212 8.27 19.35 5.74
N TYR A 213 9.03 20.10 6.51
CA TYR A 213 9.05 19.94 7.96
C TYR A 213 8.82 21.26 8.69
N ILE A 214 8.31 21.13 9.92
CA ILE A 214 8.21 22.22 10.92
C ILE A 214 8.81 21.69 12.21
N VAL A 215 9.72 22.47 12.83
CA VAL A 215 10.29 22.19 14.14
C VAL A 215 9.28 22.55 15.21
N LEU A 216 8.77 21.55 15.90
CA LEU A 216 7.81 21.75 17.01
C LEU A 216 8.52 22.05 18.31
N LYS A 217 9.61 21.33 18.57
CA LYS A 217 10.43 21.51 19.75
C LYS A 217 11.90 21.19 19.47
N GLN A 218 12.76 22.13 19.83
CA GLN A 218 14.20 21.94 19.74
C GLN A 218 14.74 21.53 21.12
N TYR A 219 15.49 20.44 21.13
CA TYR A 219 16.30 20.00 22.28
C TYR A 219 17.78 20.25 22.00
N ARG A 220 18.65 19.98 22.97
CA ARG A 220 20.09 20.24 22.84
C ARG A 220 20.72 19.57 21.61
N ASN A 221 20.44 18.28 21.37
CA ASN A 221 21.10 17.49 20.34
C ASN A 221 20.11 16.88 19.31
N TYR A 222 18.84 17.21 19.38
CA TYR A 222 17.81 16.72 18.45
C TYR A 222 16.59 17.64 18.46
N ALA A 223 15.69 17.44 17.50
CA ALA A 223 14.41 18.15 17.43
C ALA A 223 13.24 17.19 17.23
N GLU A 224 12.08 17.59 17.74
CA GLU A 224 10.80 17.01 17.37
C GLU A 224 10.24 17.77 16.18
N LEU A 225 9.94 17.04 15.10
CA LEU A 225 9.43 17.60 13.88
C LEU A 225 8.01 17.10 13.58
N GLU A 226 7.21 17.99 13.00
CA GLU A 226 6.08 17.61 12.14
C GLU A 226 6.59 17.59 10.70
N VAL A 227 6.32 16.51 9.98
CA VAL A 227 6.76 16.34 8.60
C VAL A 227 5.56 16.04 7.72
N LYS A 228 5.38 16.80 6.64
CA LYS A 228 4.39 16.56 5.58
C LYS A 228 5.09 15.96 4.36
N ILE A 229 4.49 14.97 3.73
CA ILE A 229 4.98 14.43 2.46
C ILE A 229 3.93 14.62 1.36
N ASP A 230 4.33 15.19 0.23
CA ASP A 230 3.47 15.31 -0.96
C ASP A 230 3.63 14.10 -1.90
N THR A 231 4.76 13.42 -1.83
CA THR A 231 5.05 12.15 -2.52
C THR A 231 5.17 11.02 -1.51
N GLY A 232 5.08 9.77 -1.96
CA GLY A 232 5.14 8.59 -1.08
C GLY A 232 6.15 7.55 -1.56
N LYS A 233 7.47 7.87 -1.53
CA LYS A 233 8.52 6.95 -1.96
C LYS A 233 9.15 6.23 -0.77
N LYS A 234 9.76 5.07 -1.05
CA LYS A 234 10.44 4.25 -0.04
C LYS A 234 11.47 5.08 0.73
N HIS A 235 11.43 5.03 2.06
CA HIS A 235 12.34 5.73 2.98
C HIS A 235 12.41 7.27 2.80
N GLN A 236 11.43 7.91 2.17
CA GLN A 236 11.49 9.31 1.75
C GLN A 236 11.90 10.28 2.86
N ILE A 237 11.21 10.29 4.00
CA ILE A 237 11.51 11.19 5.13
C ILE A 237 12.92 10.89 5.68
N ARG A 238 13.27 9.62 5.76
CA ARG A 238 14.54 9.14 6.31
C ARG A 238 15.74 9.63 5.50
N ILE A 239 15.65 9.52 4.17
CA ILE A 239 16.73 9.98 3.28
C ILE A 239 16.78 11.51 3.19
N HIS A 240 15.63 12.19 3.13
CA HIS A 240 15.59 13.66 3.08
C HIS A 240 16.25 14.29 4.32
N LEU A 241 15.85 13.86 5.52
CA LEU A 241 16.44 14.39 6.74
C LEU A 241 17.92 14.03 6.87
N SER A 242 18.32 12.83 6.43
CA SER A 242 19.73 12.44 6.41
C SER A 242 20.56 13.29 5.42
N SER A 243 20.00 13.69 4.29
CA SER A 243 20.72 14.47 3.27
C SER A 243 21.02 15.91 3.66
N ILE A 244 20.38 16.39 4.72
CA ILE A 244 20.64 17.70 5.32
C ILE A 244 21.33 17.58 6.69
N ASP A 245 22.03 16.45 6.94
CA ASP A 245 22.75 16.14 8.17
C ASP A 245 21.87 16.09 9.44
N HIS A 246 20.57 15.88 9.26
CA HIS A 246 19.59 15.76 10.34
C HIS A 246 18.87 14.40 10.32
N PRO A 247 19.59 13.25 10.39
CA PRO A 247 18.95 11.93 10.28
C PRO A 247 18.00 11.66 11.45
N ILE A 248 17.01 10.77 11.19
CA ILE A 248 16.06 10.34 12.22
C ILE A 248 16.77 9.54 13.31
N LEU A 249 16.44 9.80 14.57
CA LEU A 249 16.98 9.03 15.69
C LEU A 249 16.55 7.56 15.62
N GLY A 250 17.50 6.65 15.90
CA GLY A 250 17.27 5.20 15.84
C GLY A 250 17.23 4.60 14.42
N ASP A 251 17.50 5.40 13.39
CA ASP A 251 17.54 4.92 12.02
C ASP A 251 18.93 4.35 11.65
N SER A 252 19.18 3.09 11.96
CA SER A 252 20.46 2.43 11.70
C SER A 252 20.87 2.39 10.21
N LYS A 253 19.95 2.66 9.27
CA LYS A 253 20.23 2.61 7.84
C LYS A 253 20.77 3.94 7.31
N TYR A 254 20.26 5.06 7.79
CA TYR A 254 20.61 6.42 7.35
C TYR A 254 21.31 7.22 8.44
N ASN A 255 21.48 6.66 9.62
CA ASN A 255 22.08 7.32 10.78
C ASN A 255 23.07 6.38 11.49
N LYS A 256 24.31 6.81 11.59
CA LYS A 256 25.34 6.10 12.37
C LYS A 256 25.40 6.57 13.84
N ILE A 257 24.64 7.61 14.20
CA ILE A 257 24.65 8.23 15.52
C ILE A 257 23.59 7.56 16.38
N ASN A 258 23.99 6.84 17.42
CA ASN A 258 23.09 6.24 18.38
C ASN A 258 22.84 7.17 19.58
N LEU A 259 22.11 8.26 19.36
CA LEU A 259 21.69 9.17 20.40
C LEU A 259 20.48 8.61 21.15
N LEU A 260 20.47 8.66 22.48
CA LEU A 260 19.37 8.24 23.36
C LEU A 260 18.98 6.74 23.27
N GLY A 261 19.80 5.88 22.66
CA GLY A 261 19.61 4.43 22.65
C GLY A 261 18.37 3.92 21.90
N TYR A 262 17.80 4.71 20.99
CA TYR A 262 16.69 4.24 20.15
C TYR A 262 17.16 3.14 19.20
N LYS A 263 16.47 1.99 19.22
CA LYS A 263 16.78 0.84 18.36
C LYS A 263 16.17 0.91 16.96
N TYR A 264 15.12 1.70 16.80
CA TYR A 264 14.34 1.80 15.57
C TYR A 264 14.03 3.26 15.26
N PRO A 265 13.77 3.62 13.98
CA PRO A 265 13.46 4.99 13.59
C PRO A 265 12.33 5.60 14.43
N CYS A 266 12.59 6.73 15.05
CA CYS A 266 11.60 7.53 15.76
C CYS A 266 10.72 8.25 14.73
N LEU A 267 9.89 7.50 13.99
CA LEU A 267 9.03 7.98 12.92
C LEU A 267 7.62 7.37 13.04
N CYS A 268 6.62 8.24 13.09
CA CYS A 268 5.22 7.89 13.25
C CYS A 268 4.35 8.59 12.22
N SER A 269 3.55 7.84 11.45
CA SER A 269 2.45 8.38 10.64
C SER A 269 1.31 8.75 11.61
N TYR A 270 1.18 10.04 11.96
CA TYR A 270 0.32 10.40 13.07
C TYR A 270 -0.99 11.07 12.66
N ARG A 271 -1.07 11.69 11.45
CA ARG A 271 -2.26 12.37 10.97
C ARG A 271 -2.44 12.18 9.47
N ILE A 272 -3.67 11.90 9.07
CA ILE A 272 -4.12 11.83 7.67
C ILE A 272 -5.34 12.74 7.53
N GLU A 273 -5.35 13.57 6.48
CA GLU A 273 -6.46 14.49 6.16
C GLU A 273 -6.92 14.21 4.72
N PHE A 274 -8.24 14.26 4.53
CA PHE A 274 -8.88 14.01 3.24
C PHE A 274 -9.46 15.31 2.68
N ASN A 275 -9.16 15.60 1.41
CA ASN A 275 -9.62 16.78 0.67
C ASN A 275 -9.82 16.43 -0.81
N PHE A 276 -10.92 15.77 -1.13
CA PHE A 276 -11.24 15.40 -2.51
C PHE A 276 -11.78 16.61 -3.28
N ASP A 277 -11.10 17.04 -4.34
CA ASP A 277 -11.50 18.18 -5.18
C ASP A 277 -12.66 17.85 -6.11
N SER A 278 -12.79 16.59 -6.52
CA SER A 278 -13.83 16.10 -7.41
C SER A 278 -14.95 15.39 -6.66
N LYS A 279 -16.15 15.40 -7.21
CA LYS A 279 -17.30 14.67 -6.64
C LYS A 279 -17.01 13.16 -6.71
N CYS A 280 -16.98 12.52 -5.54
CA CYS A 280 -16.80 11.07 -5.40
C CYS A 280 -17.55 10.55 -4.16
N HIS A 281 -17.69 9.23 -4.06
CA HIS A 281 -18.40 8.60 -2.93
C HIS A 281 -17.69 8.78 -1.58
N LEU A 282 -16.43 9.25 -1.55
CA LEU A 282 -15.68 9.54 -0.33
C LEU A 282 -15.72 11.03 0.09
N ASN A 283 -16.49 11.90 -0.57
CA ASN A 283 -16.56 13.32 -0.20
C ASN A 283 -17.01 13.58 1.23
N TYR A 284 -17.71 12.63 1.87
CA TYR A 284 -18.06 12.71 3.29
C TYR A 284 -16.85 12.71 4.23
N LEU A 285 -15.68 12.32 3.73
CA LEU A 285 -14.40 12.39 4.45
C LEU A 285 -13.72 13.76 4.30
N ASN A 286 -14.19 14.65 3.43
CA ASN A 286 -13.60 15.97 3.25
C ASN A 286 -13.54 16.72 4.57
N ASN A 287 -12.39 17.39 4.81
CA ASN A 287 -12.04 18.07 6.05
C ASN A 287 -11.91 17.15 7.28
N LYS A 288 -12.09 15.82 7.12
CA LYS A 288 -11.87 14.88 8.21
C LYS A 288 -10.37 14.71 8.44
N LYS A 289 -9.97 14.86 9.70
CA LYS A 289 -8.61 14.62 10.19
C LYS A 289 -8.63 13.38 11.08
N ILE A 290 -7.90 12.35 10.68
CA ILE A 290 -7.71 11.17 11.51
C ILE A 290 -6.34 11.30 12.17
N VAL A 291 -6.30 11.32 13.49
CA VAL A 291 -5.12 11.66 14.29
C VAL A 291 -4.87 10.56 15.31
N LEU A 292 -3.61 10.24 15.58
CA LEU A 292 -3.20 9.44 16.74
C LEU A 292 -2.98 10.38 17.92
N ASP A 293 -3.85 10.32 18.93
CA ASP A 293 -3.76 11.16 20.12
C ASP A 293 -2.50 10.91 20.94
N LYS A 294 -2.01 9.67 20.91
CA LYS A 294 -0.80 9.26 21.65
C LYS A 294 0.11 8.43 20.77
N TYR A 295 1.39 8.79 20.76
CA TYR A 295 2.46 8.01 20.13
C TYR A 295 3.68 8.02 21.06
N ASN A 296 4.45 6.92 21.06
CA ASN A 296 5.67 6.79 21.85
C ASN A 296 6.77 6.21 20.98
N PHE A 297 7.94 6.83 21.00
CA PHE A 297 9.11 6.36 20.26
C PHE A 297 9.99 5.37 21.05
N LYS A 298 9.73 5.20 22.35
CA LYS A 298 10.42 4.21 23.20
C LYS A 298 9.86 2.81 23.03
#